data_fd2a0e0e7079062baee7c4be953bbe12
#
_entry.id   fd2a0e0e7079062baee7c4be953bbe12
#
_cell.length_a   1.000
_cell.length_b   1.000
_cell.length_c   1.000
_cell.angle_alpha   90.00
_cell.angle_beta   90.00
_cell.angle_gamma   90.00
#
_symmetry.space_group_name_H-M   'P 1'
#
loop_
_entity.id
_entity.type
_entity.pdbx_description
1 polymer ?
#
loop_
_entity_poly.entity_id
_entity_poly.type
_entity_poly.pdbx_seq_one_letter_code
_entity_poly.pdbx_strand_id
1 'polypeptide(L)'
;MKKLLKYLSPFAPDQSGVVSVLFGMGGMTVICDAGGCTGNICGFDEPRWATQKSAIFSAGLRDMDAILGSDDKLVAKIVKASHQIDADMIGIVGTVVPAVIATDLRALKIMTSKKVDIPVVSIEATGTKYYDDGEEETYMELFRTFLKADGDMEPEKTENEIGILGATCLDTSLLDFYTPLKKSLGQEYDKVYCYGLESDDGLSGIDVIKRAKNVSMNLVISPAGLKSAKYLKRKYNIPYKLGYPLLEKRIYDEIDDFLKGYEKGKILIIHQQVLANEVRNYIKNKLLEEKRDFLADNIVVGTFFQLHKELKEEGDILFKGEDEFREYVDKEDISLIIADKLLLRPIRGYKKAFIECTHFAISGKLVNDSNS
;
A
#
# COMPACT_ATOMS: atom_id res chain seq x y z
N MET A 1 -22.46 -0.10 -8.19
CA MET A 1 -22.15 -1.55 -8.03
C MET A 1 -20.97 -1.86 -8.94
N LYS A 2 -19.84 -2.38 -8.40
CA LYS A 2 -18.70 -2.81 -9.23
C LYS A 2 -19.20 -3.90 -10.18
N LYS A 3 -18.93 -3.76 -11.49
CA LYS A 3 -19.26 -4.79 -12.49
C LYS A 3 -18.31 -5.99 -12.33
N LEU A 4 -18.73 -7.16 -12.79
CA LEU A 4 -17.84 -8.32 -12.87
C LEU A 4 -16.69 -8.03 -13.85
N LEU A 5 -15.47 -8.33 -13.42
CA LEU A 5 -14.29 -8.29 -14.28
C LEU A 5 -14.36 -9.44 -15.29
N LYS A 6 -14.04 -9.17 -16.56
CA LYS A 6 -14.09 -10.15 -17.67
C LYS A 6 -12.70 -10.53 -18.15
N TYR A 7 -11.75 -9.59 -18.04
CA TYR A 7 -10.40 -9.72 -18.59
C TYR A 7 -9.34 -9.67 -17.50
N LEU A 8 -9.60 -8.93 -16.42
CA LEU A 8 -8.67 -8.75 -15.32
C LEU A 8 -9.00 -9.70 -14.17
N SER A 9 -7.98 -10.15 -13.46
CA SER A 9 -8.13 -10.75 -12.14
C SER A 9 -8.61 -9.68 -11.14
N PRO A 10 -9.31 -10.05 -10.06
CA PRO A 10 -9.57 -9.12 -8.97
C PRO A 10 -8.25 -8.55 -8.43
N PHE A 11 -8.21 -7.24 -8.22
CA PHE A 11 -7.08 -6.58 -7.58
C PHE A 11 -7.07 -6.87 -6.08
N ALA A 12 -5.89 -6.73 -5.46
CA ALA A 12 -5.73 -6.95 -4.03
C ALA A 12 -6.73 -6.10 -3.21
N PRO A 13 -7.55 -6.72 -2.35
CA PRO A 13 -8.58 -6.04 -1.56
C PRO A 13 -8.00 -5.35 -0.32
N ASP A 14 -8.84 -4.58 0.38
CA ASP A 14 -8.48 -3.82 1.58
C ASP A 14 -7.86 -4.67 2.69
N GLN A 15 -8.38 -5.88 2.98
CA GLN A 15 -7.78 -6.74 3.99
C GLN A 15 -6.34 -7.18 3.65
N SER A 16 -5.99 -7.29 2.37
CA SER A 16 -4.62 -7.61 1.96
C SER A 16 -3.68 -6.44 2.24
N GLY A 17 -4.12 -5.20 2.02
CA GLY A 17 -3.37 -4.00 2.42
C GLY A 17 -3.17 -3.90 3.93
N VAL A 18 -4.21 -4.22 4.73
CA VAL A 18 -4.08 -4.28 6.19
C VAL A 18 -2.99 -5.25 6.61
N VAL A 19 -3.04 -6.48 6.08
CA VAL A 19 -2.07 -7.52 6.45
C VAL A 19 -0.68 -7.16 5.96
N SER A 20 -0.54 -6.54 4.78
CA SER A 20 0.75 -6.14 4.23
C SER A 20 1.49 -5.14 5.13
N VAL A 21 0.78 -4.20 5.75
CA VAL A 21 1.38 -3.28 6.74
C VAL A 21 1.71 -3.99 8.05
N LEU A 22 0.84 -4.89 8.54
CA LEU A 22 1.05 -5.60 9.81
C LEU A 22 2.10 -6.71 9.74
N PHE A 23 2.40 -7.22 8.54
CA PHE A 23 3.22 -8.42 8.32
C PHE A 23 4.62 -8.33 8.95
N GLY A 24 5.28 -7.18 8.81
CA GLY A 24 6.64 -6.96 9.30
C GLY A 24 6.74 -6.31 10.68
N MET A 25 5.62 -6.26 11.43
CA MET A 25 5.55 -5.56 12.72
C MET A 25 5.99 -6.41 13.93
N GLY A 26 6.35 -7.70 13.73
CA GLY A 26 6.63 -8.63 14.85
C GLY A 26 5.39 -9.05 15.65
N GLY A 27 4.19 -8.81 15.13
CA GLY A 27 2.93 -9.06 15.81
C GLY A 27 2.24 -10.35 15.39
N MET A 28 1.18 -10.72 16.14
CA MET A 28 0.23 -11.75 15.78
C MET A 28 -0.97 -11.12 15.06
N THR A 29 -1.21 -11.51 13.80
CA THR A 29 -2.34 -11.04 13.00
C THR A 29 -3.44 -12.08 12.94
N VAL A 30 -4.66 -11.72 13.35
CA VAL A 30 -5.85 -12.58 13.31
C VAL A 30 -6.83 -12.06 12.30
N ILE A 31 -7.02 -12.79 11.22
CA ILE A 31 -7.95 -12.46 10.16
C ILE A 31 -9.32 -13.05 10.51
N CYS A 32 -10.31 -12.19 10.70
CA CYS A 32 -11.68 -12.60 10.99
C CYS A 32 -12.35 -13.11 9.73
N ASP A 33 -12.19 -14.38 9.40
CA ASP A 33 -12.74 -15.03 8.22
C ASP A 33 -13.10 -16.50 8.48
N ALA A 34 -13.60 -17.16 7.44
CA ALA A 34 -13.87 -18.60 7.43
C ALA A 34 -12.67 -19.44 6.94
N GLY A 35 -11.54 -18.78 6.59
CA GLY A 35 -10.30 -19.37 6.08
C GLY A 35 -9.97 -19.00 4.64
N GLY A 36 -10.93 -18.57 3.84
CA GLY A 36 -10.73 -18.25 2.42
C GLY A 36 -9.89 -16.98 2.21
N CYS A 37 -10.22 -15.89 2.92
CA CYS A 37 -9.46 -14.64 2.84
C CYS A 37 -8.02 -14.82 3.33
N THR A 38 -7.82 -15.51 4.44
CA THR A 38 -6.49 -15.85 4.96
C THR A 38 -5.68 -16.64 3.93
N GLY A 39 -6.30 -17.67 3.29
CA GLY A 39 -5.64 -18.47 2.26
C GLY A 39 -5.25 -17.65 1.03
N ASN A 40 -6.10 -16.70 0.60
CA ASN A 40 -5.78 -15.79 -0.51
C ASN A 40 -4.62 -14.85 -0.17
N ILE A 41 -4.66 -14.24 1.01
CA ILE A 41 -3.60 -13.32 1.45
C ILE A 41 -2.26 -14.05 1.51
N CYS A 42 -2.18 -15.16 2.25
CA CYS A 42 -0.93 -15.91 2.42
C CYS A 42 -0.45 -16.59 1.12
N GLY A 43 -1.36 -16.94 0.21
CA GLY A 43 -1.02 -17.64 -1.03
C GLY A 43 -0.73 -16.73 -2.22
N PHE A 44 -1.22 -15.49 -2.22
CA PHE A 44 -1.18 -14.63 -3.38
C PHE A 44 -0.82 -13.17 -3.09
N ASP A 45 -1.48 -12.53 -2.10
CA ASP A 45 -1.38 -11.08 -1.94
C ASP A 45 -0.23 -10.64 -1.03
N GLU A 46 0.31 -11.55 -0.20
CA GLU A 46 1.47 -11.30 0.67
C GLU A 46 2.65 -12.19 0.29
N PRO A 47 3.46 -11.80 -0.71
CA PRO A 47 4.52 -12.65 -1.25
C PRO A 47 5.64 -12.95 -0.25
N ARG A 48 5.84 -12.11 0.79
CA ARG A 48 6.83 -12.35 1.86
C ARG A 48 6.53 -13.61 2.66
N TRP A 49 5.27 -14.05 2.70
CA TRP A 49 4.87 -15.29 3.38
C TRP A 49 5.64 -16.53 2.92
N ALA A 50 6.11 -16.56 1.66
CA ALA A 50 6.89 -17.67 1.14
C ALA A 50 8.31 -17.75 1.72
N THR A 51 8.86 -16.64 2.20
CA THR A 51 10.28 -16.52 2.60
C THR A 51 10.47 -16.04 4.04
N GLN A 52 9.47 -15.41 4.63
CA GLN A 52 9.53 -14.85 5.97
C GLN A 52 8.46 -15.48 6.86
N LYS A 53 8.75 -15.59 8.16
CA LYS A 53 7.79 -16.07 9.15
C LYS A 53 7.03 -14.89 9.74
N SER A 54 5.70 -14.95 9.72
CA SER A 54 4.82 -14.06 10.43
C SER A 54 3.67 -14.85 11.06
N ALA A 55 3.21 -14.43 12.22
CA ALA A 55 2.14 -15.09 12.94
C ALA A 55 0.77 -14.64 12.43
N ILE A 56 0.30 -15.22 11.32
CA ILE A 56 -1.01 -14.94 10.72
C ILE A 56 -1.95 -16.13 10.96
N PHE A 57 -3.15 -15.85 11.46
CA PHE A 57 -4.16 -16.82 11.80
C PHE A 57 -5.51 -16.50 11.22
N SER A 58 -6.23 -17.51 10.74
CA SER A 58 -7.66 -17.43 10.48
C SER A 58 -8.46 -17.59 11.77
N ALA A 59 -9.46 -16.75 11.99
CA ALA A 59 -10.44 -16.95 13.06
C ALA A 59 -11.22 -18.26 12.88
N GLY A 60 -11.33 -18.75 11.64
CA GLY A 60 -12.01 -19.98 11.29
C GLY A 60 -13.49 -19.95 11.66
N LEU A 61 -14.18 -18.85 11.33
CA LEU A 61 -15.60 -18.68 11.58
C LEU A 61 -16.41 -19.75 10.84
N ARG A 62 -17.49 -20.21 11.47
CA ARG A 62 -18.42 -21.21 10.93
C ARG A 62 -19.85 -20.68 10.98
N ASP A 63 -20.75 -21.38 10.30
CA ASP A 63 -22.16 -21.00 10.18
C ASP A 63 -22.82 -20.74 11.55
N MET A 64 -22.52 -21.60 12.53
CA MET A 64 -23.04 -21.42 13.91
C MET A 64 -22.47 -20.18 14.59
N ASP A 65 -21.22 -19.79 14.30
CA ASP A 65 -20.62 -18.58 14.84
C ASP A 65 -21.32 -17.33 14.26
N ALA A 66 -21.76 -17.39 12.98
CA ALA A 66 -22.52 -16.32 12.32
C ALA A 66 -23.94 -16.20 12.86
N ILE A 67 -24.61 -17.31 13.24
CA ILE A 67 -26.00 -17.34 13.72
C ILE A 67 -26.10 -16.94 15.19
N LEU A 68 -25.23 -17.48 16.03
CA LEU A 68 -25.32 -17.35 17.50
C LEU A 68 -24.42 -16.25 18.06
N GLY A 69 -23.51 -15.73 17.25
CA GLY A 69 -22.39 -14.94 17.73
C GLY A 69 -21.31 -15.82 18.38
N SER A 70 -20.04 -15.39 18.31
CA SER A 70 -18.93 -16.18 18.83
C SER A 70 -17.80 -15.32 19.41
N ASP A 71 -18.08 -14.11 19.79
CA ASP A 71 -17.07 -13.15 20.25
C ASP A 71 -16.25 -13.70 21.42
N ASP A 72 -16.90 -14.23 22.46
CA ASP A 72 -16.19 -14.84 23.60
C ASP A 72 -15.31 -16.01 23.20
N LYS A 73 -15.77 -16.85 22.29
CA LYS A 73 -15.04 -18.01 21.78
C LYS A 73 -13.84 -17.57 20.95
N LEU A 74 -14.00 -16.54 20.09
CA LEU A 74 -12.94 -15.97 19.29
C LEU A 74 -11.88 -15.31 20.18
N VAL A 75 -12.30 -14.48 21.15
CA VAL A 75 -11.40 -13.89 22.14
C VAL A 75 -10.61 -14.95 22.90
N ALA A 76 -11.27 -16.03 23.34
CA ALA A 76 -10.56 -17.14 24.03
C ALA A 76 -9.50 -17.81 23.14
N LYS A 77 -9.78 -17.99 21.83
CA LYS A 77 -8.80 -18.51 20.87
C LYS A 77 -7.62 -17.54 20.69
N ILE A 78 -7.88 -16.26 20.55
CA ILE A 78 -6.85 -15.22 20.41
C ILE A 78 -5.93 -15.21 21.64
N VAL A 79 -6.50 -15.17 22.83
CA VAL A 79 -5.74 -15.21 24.11
C VAL A 79 -4.92 -16.49 24.22
N LYS A 80 -5.49 -17.63 23.87
CA LYS A 80 -4.73 -18.89 23.88
C LYS A 80 -3.55 -18.86 22.92
N ALA A 81 -3.74 -18.32 21.72
CA ALA A 81 -2.68 -18.23 20.72
C ALA A 81 -1.58 -17.24 21.15
N SER A 82 -1.94 -16.08 21.75
CA SER A 82 -0.97 -15.09 22.20
C SER A 82 -0.03 -15.59 23.30
N HIS A 83 -0.45 -16.55 24.12
CA HIS A 83 0.41 -17.18 25.10
C HIS A 83 1.41 -18.21 24.52
N GLN A 84 1.26 -18.57 23.24
CA GLN A 84 2.11 -19.56 22.56
C GLN A 84 3.06 -18.93 21.54
N ILE A 85 2.90 -17.63 21.29
CA ILE A 85 3.63 -16.90 20.27
C ILE A 85 4.27 -15.69 20.93
N ASP A 86 5.55 -15.53 20.69
CA ASP A 86 6.28 -14.33 21.06
C ASP A 86 5.88 -13.23 20.05
N ALA A 87 5.00 -12.33 20.48
CA ALA A 87 4.45 -11.28 19.63
C ALA A 87 4.35 -9.96 20.41
N ASP A 88 4.79 -8.88 19.79
CA ASP A 88 4.76 -7.54 20.37
C ASP A 88 3.36 -6.91 20.39
N MET A 89 2.45 -7.40 19.54
CA MET A 89 1.09 -6.88 19.42
C MET A 89 0.14 -7.91 18.81
N ILE A 90 -1.16 -7.64 18.92
CA ILE A 90 -2.22 -8.39 18.21
C ILE A 90 -2.95 -7.44 17.26
N GLY A 91 -2.98 -7.81 15.97
CA GLY A 91 -3.82 -7.17 14.95
C GLY A 91 -5.06 -8.00 14.66
N ILE A 92 -6.26 -7.46 14.87
CA ILE A 92 -7.54 -8.08 14.49
C ILE A 92 -8.00 -7.44 13.18
N VAL A 93 -8.10 -8.25 12.11
CA VAL A 93 -8.38 -7.77 10.75
C VAL A 93 -9.77 -8.20 10.32
N GLY A 94 -10.59 -7.23 9.90
CA GLY A 94 -11.88 -7.49 9.30
C GLY A 94 -11.75 -8.06 7.88
N THR A 95 -12.81 -8.72 7.42
CA THR A 95 -12.97 -9.17 6.03
C THR A 95 -14.44 -9.07 5.62
N VAL A 96 -14.78 -9.57 4.45
CA VAL A 96 -16.17 -9.63 3.98
C VAL A 96 -17.07 -10.40 4.93
N VAL A 97 -16.59 -11.45 5.60
CA VAL A 97 -17.42 -12.32 6.48
C VAL A 97 -17.91 -11.54 7.70
N PRO A 98 -17.04 -10.97 8.56
CA PRO A 98 -17.51 -10.17 9.70
C PRO A 98 -18.30 -8.93 9.27
N ALA A 99 -18.00 -8.33 8.13
CA ALA A 99 -18.76 -7.20 7.59
C ALA A 99 -20.23 -7.58 7.27
N VAL A 100 -20.45 -8.78 6.73
CA VAL A 100 -21.80 -9.28 6.38
C VAL A 100 -22.59 -9.71 7.63
N ILE A 101 -21.93 -10.35 8.61
CA ILE A 101 -22.58 -10.80 9.85
C ILE A 101 -22.58 -9.74 10.95
N ALA A 102 -22.14 -8.51 10.65
CA ALA A 102 -22.10 -7.37 11.56
C ALA A 102 -21.31 -7.61 12.85
N THR A 103 -20.17 -8.30 12.76
CA THR A 103 -19.26 -8.49 13.90
C THR A 103 -18.64 -7.15 14.31
N ASP A 104 -18.70 -6.80 15.59
CA ASP A 104 -18.09 -5.59 16.14
C ASP A 104 -16.60 -5.83 16.47
N LEU A 105 -15.72 -5.46 15.55
CA LEU A 105 -14.28 -5.59 15.73
C LEU A 105 -13.72 -4.72 16.87
N ARG A 106 -14.38 -3.60 17.19
CA ARG A 106 -13.97 -2.75 18.32
C ARG A 106 -14.31 -3.41 19.65
N ALA A 107 -15.47 -4.07 19.74
CA ALA A 107 -15.82 -4.88 20.90
C ALA A 107 -14.80 -6.02 21.07
N LEU A 108 -14.46 -6.74 20.01
CA LEU A 108 -13.43 -7.80 20.04
C LEU A 108 -12.07 -7.27 20.52
N LYS A 109 -11.63 -6.10 20.02
CA LYS A 109 -10.42 -5.41 20.51
C LYS A 109 -10.49 -5.18 22.01
N ILE A 110 -11.57 -4.56 22.50
CA ILE A 110 -11.74 -4.23 23.92
C ILE A 110 -11.76 -5.50 24.78
N MET A 111 -12.48 -6.54 24.36
CA MET A 111 -12.58 -7.80 25.09
C MET A 111 -11.24 -8.53 25.14
N THR A 112 -10.48 -8.51 24.04
CA THR A 112 -9.15 -9.11 23.96
C THR A 112 -8.15 -8.34 24.83
N SER A 113 -8.10 -7.01 24.72
CA SER A 113 -7.18 -6.14 25.49
C SER A 113 -7.36 -6.27 27.03
N LYS A 114 -8.51 -6.72 27.50
CA LYS A 114 -8.74 -6.98 28.94
C LYS A 114 -8.11 -8.31 29.41
N LYS A 115 -7.67 -9.17 28.48
CA LYS A 115 -7.22 -10.54 28.80
C LYS A 115 -5.78 -10.82 28.36
N VAL A 116 -5.12 -9.85 27.71
CA VAL A 116 -3.72 -9.94 27.28
C VAL A 116 -2.95 -8.71 27.74
N ASP A 117 -1.63 -8.86 27.93
CA ASP A 117 -0.75 -7.76 28.37
C ASP A 117 -0.13 -6.99 27.20
N ILE A 118 -0.22 -7.50 25.97
CA ILE A 118 0.30 -6.86 24.78
C ILE A 118 -0.76 -6.00 24.08
N PRO A 119 -0.37 -4.94 23.36
CA PRO A 119 -1.29 -4.06 22.67
C PRO A 119 -2.16 -4.80 21.63
N VAL A 120 -3.41 -4.40 21.51
CA VAL A 120 -4.35 -4.93 20.51
C VAL A 120 -4.84 -3.79 19.61
N VAL A 121 -4.73 -3.96 18.31
CA VAL A 121 -5.33 -3.08 17.29
C VAL A 121 -6.41 -3.82 16.52
N SER A 122 -7.41 -3.10 16.02
CA SER A 122 -8.42 -3.68 15.13
C SER A 122 -8.61 -2.78 13.93
N ILE A 123 -8.61 -3.35 12.74
CA ILE A 123 -8.77 -2.64 11.48
C ILE A 123 -9.98 -3.19 10.73
N GLU A 124 -10.93 -2.30 10.42
CA GLU A 124 -12.13 -2.65 9.68
C GLU A 124 -11.80 -2.72 8.18
N ALA A 125 -11.74 -3.93 7.63
CA ALA A 125 -11.71 -4.19 6.20
C ALA A 125 -12.97 -4.97 5.80
N THR A 126 -13.48 -4.73 4.62
CA THR A 126 -14.78 -5.25 4.17
C THR A 126 -14.69 -6.13 2.92
N GLY A 127 -13.52 -6.22 2.29
CA GLY A 127 -13.32 -6.89 1.00
C GLY A 127 -13.96 -6.15 -0.18
N THR A 128 -14.49 -4.94 0.03
CA THR A 128 -15.17 -4.17 -1.01
C THR A 128 -14.36 -2.99 -1.53
N LYS A 129 -13.30 -2.63 -0.83
CA LYS A 129 -12.35 -1.59 -1.20
C LYS A 129 -11.07 -2.24 -1.75
N TYR A 130 -10.07 -1.43 -2.11
CA TYR A 130 -8.77 -1.90 -2.57
C TYR A 130 -7.72 -1.81 -1.46
N TYR A 131 -6.56 -2.41 -1.69
CA TYR A 131 -5.48 -2.56 -0.72
C TYR A 131 -5.03 -1.25 -0.08
N ASP A 132 -4.97 -0.18 -0.86
CA ASP A 132 -4.53 1.14 -0.43
C ASP A 132 -5.46 1.79 0.60
N ASP A 133 -6.76 1.51 0.56
CA ASP A 133 -7.70 1.88 1.64
C ASP A 133 -7.35 1.13 2.94
N GLY A 134 -7.01 -0.16 2.84
CA GLY A 134 -6.64 -0.98 3.99
C GLY A 134 -5.33 -0.54 4.63
N GLU A 135 -4.33 -0.23 3.82
CA GLU A 135 -3.06 0.32 4.28
C GLU A 135 -3.24 1.67 4.99
N GLU A 136 -3.99 2.59 4.37
CA GLU A 136 -4.27 3.91 4.95
C GLU A 136 -4.89 3.81 6.34
N GLU A 137 -5.93 2.99 6.50
CA GLU A 137 -6.59 2.81 7.81
C GLU A 137 -5.66 2.11 8.81
N THR A 138 -4.80 1.20 8.36
CA THR A 138 -3.83 0.52 9.23
C THR A 138 -2.79 1.50 9.76
N TYR A 139 -2.14 2.28 8.90
CA TYR A 139 -1.20 3.32 9.35
C TYR A 139 -1.86 4.28 10.34
N MET A 140 -3.08 4.72 10.05
CA MET A 140 -3.82 5.63 10.94
C MET A 140 -4.12 5.01 12.30
N GLU A 141 -4.52 3.73 12.35
CA GLU A 141 -4.79 3.03 13.62
C GLU A 141 -3.51 2.82 14.42
N LEU A 142 -2.40 2.44 13.78
CA LEU A 142 -1.10 2.29 14.41
C LEU A 142 -0.63 3.60 15.04
N PHE A 143 -0.64 4.71 14.29
CA PHE A 143 -0.23 6.00 14.83
C PHE A 143 -1.16 6.52 15.93
N ARG A 144 -2.48 6.32 15.80
CA ARG A 144 -3.43 6.71 16.85
C ARG A 144 -3.25 5.91 18.13
N THR A 145 -2.92 4.64 18.00
CA THR A 145 -2.75 3.76 19.16
C THR A 145 -1.41 4.01 19.86
N PHE A 146 -0.31 3.96 19.13
CA PHE A 146 1.03 3.94 19.73
C PHE A 146 1.61 5.33 20.01
N LEU A 147 1.19 6.38 19.29
CA LEU A 147 1.65 7.74 19.59
C LEU A 147 0.87 8.44 20.70
N LYS A 148 -0.30 7.90 21.11
CA LYS A 148 -1.04 8.41 22.27
C LYS A 148 -0.51 7.89 23.60
N ALA A 149 0.05 6.68 23.61
CA ALA A 149 0.46 6.00 24.81
C ALA A 149 1.67 6.66 25.52
N ASP A 150 2.45 7.47 24.80
CA ASP A 150 3.67 8.10 25.35
C ASP A 150 3.44 9.43 26.11
N GLY A 151 2.19 9.87 26.28
CA GLY A 151 1.88 11.14 26.92
C GLY A 151 2.27 12.38 26.09
N ASP A 152 2.04 13.58 26.65
CA ASP A 152 2.31 14.88 26.01
C ASP A 152 3.80 15.33 26.12
N MET A 153 4.74 14.40 26.17
CA MET A 153 6.16 14.78 26.08
C MET A 153 6.44 15.40 24.72
N GLU A 154 7.03 16.58 24.70
CA GLU A 154 7.48 17.19 23.45
C GLU A 154 8.42 16.22 22.70
N PRO A 155 8.19 15.99 21.40
CA PRO A 155 9.02 15.07 20.63
C PRO A 155 10.45 15.60 20.57
N GLU A 156 11.39 14.79 21.01
CA GLU A 156 12.82 15.03 20.82
C GLU A 156 13.14 14.80 19.34
N LYS A 157 13.16 15.88 18.56
CA LYS A 157 13.43 15.81 17.12
C LYS A 157 14.86 15.37 16.89
N THR A 158 15.02 14.34 16.09
CA THR A 158 16.32 13.88 15.61
C THR A 158 16.63 14.50 14.25
N GLU A 159 17.85 15.01 14.10
CA GLU A 159 18.34 15.45 12.80
C GLU A 159 18.70 14.22 11.95
N ASN A 160 18.49 14.30 10.64
CA ASN A 160 18.89 13.28 9.66
C ASN A 160 18.21 11.89 9.78
N GLU A 161 17.06 11.78 10.41
CA GLU A 161 16.25 10.56 10.37
C GLU A 161 15.02 10.77 9.49
N ILE A 162 14.68 9.78 8.64
CA ILE A 162 13.51 9.82 7.76
C ILE A 162 12.58 8.63 7.99
N GLY A 163 11.27 8.90 8.01
CA GLY A 163 10.23 7.87 8.03
C GLY A 163 9.64 7.62 6.65
N ILE A 164 9.32 6.38 6.32
CA ILE A 164 8.72 5.99 5.04
C ILE A 164 7.28 5.54 5.28
N LEU A 165 6.36 6.11 4.52
CA LEU A 165 4.93 5.82 4.52
C LEU A 165 4.48 5.24 3.18
N GLY A 166 3.68 4.17 3.22
CA GLY A 166 3.11 3.55 2.03
C GLY A 166 4.08 2.62 1.31
N ALA A 167 5.01 1.97 2.05
CA ALA A 167 5.94 1.00 1.49
C ALA A 167 5.50 -0.42 1.84
N THR A 168 4.88 -1.09 0.89
CA THR A 168 4.54 -2.51 0.95
C THR A 168 4.89 -3.21 -0.37
N CYS A 169 4.83 -4.54 -0.41
CA CYS A 169 4.98 -5.26 -1.68
C CYS A 169 3.89 -4.91 -2.68
N LEU A 170 2.68 -4.57 -2.20
CA LEU A 170 1.54 -4.19 -3.05
C LEU A 170 1.81 -2.91 -3.84
N ASP A 171 2.49 -1.93 -3.23
CA ASP A 171 2.85 -0.66 -3.85
C ASP A 171 4.14 -0.72 -4.66
N THR A 172 5.14 -1.46 -4.16
CA THR A 172 6.50 -1.40 -4.72
C THR A 172 6.79 -2.49 -5.73
N SER A 173 6.00 -3.57 -5.72
CA SER A 173 6.22 -4.77 -6.53
C SER A 173 7.58 -5.47 -6.25
N LEU A 174 8.20 -5.16 -5.12
CA LEU A 174 9.46 -5.73 -4.67
C LEU A 174 9.24 -6.61 -3.43
N LEU A 175 9.90 -7.76 -3.37
CA LEU A 175 9.88 -8.62 -2.18
C LEU A 175 10.67 -7.96 -1.05
N ASP A 176 11.85 -7.48 -1.35
CA ASP A 176 12.66 -6.60 -0.50
C ASP A 176 12.61 -5.17 -1.03
N PHE A 177 11.70 -4.38 -0.51
CA PHE A 177 11.61 -2.96 -0.83
C PHE A 177 12.42 -2.08 0.14
N TYR A 178 12.79 -2.61 1.30
CA TYR A 178 13.47 -1.83 2.33
C TYR A 178 14.94 -1.57 2.00
N THR A 179 15.68 -2.60 1.59
CA THR A 179 17.11 -2.47 1.24
C THR A 179 17.37 -1.41 0.15
N PRO A 180 16.65 -1.40 -0.99
CA PRO A 180 16.85 -0.34 -1.99
C PRO A 180 16.38 1.04 -1.52
N LEU A 181 15.32 1.16 -0.70
CA LEU A 181 14.93 2.43 -0.08
C LEU A 181 16.03 2.98 0.83
N LYS A 182 16.57 2.13 1.70
CA LYS A 182 17.68 2.50 2.60
C LYS A 182 18.93 2.92 1.82
N LYS A 183 19.28 2.20 0.75
CA LYS A 183 20.41 2.55 -0.12
C LYS A 183 20.21 3.90 -0.81
N SER A 184 19.01 4.16 -1.34
CA SER A 184 18.69 5.41 -2.03
C SER A 184 18.72 6.61 -1.10
N LEU A 185 18.20 6.48 0.13
CA LEU A 185 18.05 7.56 1.08
C LEU A 185 19.23 7.72 2.06
N GLY A 186 20.04 6.67 2.23
CA GLY A 186 21.16 6.65 3.18
C GLY A 186 22.33 7.56 2.82
N GLN A 187 22.31 8.23 1.66
CA GLN A 187 23.26 9.30 1.32
C GLN A 187 22.86 10.65 1.96
N GLU A 188 21.57 10.84 2.23
CA GLU A 188 21.00 12.08 2.75
C GLU A 188 20.62 11.95 4.26
N TYR A 189 20.26 10.72 4.68
CA TYR A 189 19.77 10.45 6.03
C TYR A 189 20.56 9.36 6.72
N ASP A 190 20.87 9.56 8.01
CA ASP A 190 21.63 8.60 8.84
C ASP A 190 20.79 7.36 9.16
N LYS A 191 19.46 7.53 9.31
CA LYS A 191 18.53 6.45 9.59
C LYS A 191 17.27 6.55 8.73
N VAL A 192 16.84 5.38 8.24
CA VAL A 192 15.63 5.21 7.43
C VAL A 192 14.69 4.25 8.14
N TYR A 193 13.53 4.73 8.59
CA TYR A 193 12.52 3.92 9.25
C TYR A 193 11.35 3.65 8.28
N CYS A 194 11.05 2.39 8.02
CA CYS A 194 9.88 2.01 7.22
C CYS A 194 8.75 1.58 8.16
N TYR A 195 7.67 2.38 8.22
CA TYR A 195 6.55 2.06 9.10
C TYR A 195 5.82 0.81 8.59
N GLY A 196 5.65 -0.17 9.47
CA GLY A 196 5.16 -1.51 9.15
C GLY A 196 6.26 -2.57 9.12
N LEU A 197 7.51 -2.19 9.39
CA LEU A 197 8.65 -3.11 9.54
C LEU A 197 9.35 -2.91 10.87
N GLU A 198 10.04 -3.95 11.34
CA GLU A 198 11.11 -3.84 12.31
C GLU A 198 12.32 -3.14 11.69
N SER A 199 13.16 -2.50 12.50
CA SER A 199 14.37 -1.86 11.97
C SER A 199 15.59 -2.78 12.03
N ASP A 200 16.57 -2.51 11.18
CA ASP A 200 17.84 -3.26 11.16
C ASP A 200 18.68 -3.07 12.42
N ASP A 201 18.45 -1.99 13.18
CA ASP A 201 19.12 -1.70 14.45
C ASP A 201 18.39 -2.31 15.66
N GLY A 202 17.42 -3.20 15.41
CA GLY A 202 16.75 -4.03 16.41
C GLY A 202 15.57 -3.35 17.11
N LEU A 203 15.01 -2.27 16.57
CA LEU A 203 13.76 -1.71 17.06
C LEU A 203 12.59 -2.57 16.58
N SER A 204 11.67 -2.88 17.49
CA SER A 204 10.41 -3.54 17.14
C SER A 204 9.57 -2.67 16.20
N GLY A 205 8.64 -3.27 15.46
CA GLY A 205 7.74 -2.52 14.59
C GLY A 205 6.95 -1.43 15.34
N ILE A 206 6.58 -1.68 16.61
CA ILE A 206 5.93 -0.68 17.47
C ILE A 206 6.87 0.50 17.75
N ASP A 207 8.14 0.22 18.06
CA ASP A 207 9.11 1.29 18.35
C ASP A 207 9.44 2.10 17.10
N VAL A 208 9.48 1.47 15.93
CA VAL A 208 9.56 2.16 14.64
C VAL A 208 8.34 3.09 14.44
N ILE A 209 7.12 2.64 14.75
CA ILE A 209 5.94 3.51 14.72
C ILE A 209 6.08 4.71 15.68
N LYS A 210 6.61 4.49 16.90
CA LYS A 210 6.82 5.56 17.87
C LYS A 210 7.85 6.60 17.41
N ARG A 211 8.83 6.21 16.57
CA ARG A 211 9.78 7.15 15.95
C ARG A 211 9.13 8.18 15.04
N ALA A 212 7.92 7.94 14.55
CA ALA A 212 7.23 8.84 13.63
C ALA A 212 7.01 10.27 14.16
N LYS A 213 7.03 10.48 15.46
CA LYS A 213 6.96 11.81 16.09
C LYS A 213 8.32 12.51 16.23
N ASN A 214 9.43 11.79 16.00
CA ASN A 214 10.79 12.25 16.24
C ASN A 214 11.60 12.51 14.96
N VAL A 215 11.29 11.83 13.85
CA VAL A 215 12.01 11.95 12.58
C VAL A 215 12.01 13.39 12.04
N SER A 216 13.04 13.75 11.28
CA SER A 216 13.14 15.08 10.67
C SER A 216 12.13 15.28 9.53
N MET A 217 11.77 14.20 8.83
CA MET A 217 10.86 14.22 7.68
C MET A 217 10.20 12.85 7.44
N ASN A 218 9.04 12.84 6.80
CA ASN A 218 8.45 11.63 6.23
C ASN A 218 8.49 11.67 4.69
N LEU A 219 8.84 10.56 4.06
CA LEU A 219 8.66 10.32 2.63
C LEU A 219 7.39 9.48 2.43
N VAL A 220 6.49 9.97 1.61
CA VAL A 220 5.25 9.28 1.22
C VAL A 220 5.46 8.70 -0.17
N ILE A 221 5.52 7.38 -0.30
CA ILE A 221 5.78 6.70 -1.57
C ILE A 221 4.53 6.11 -2.22
N SER A 222 3.41 6.07 -1.50
CA SER A 222 2.10 5.71 -2.05
C SER A 222 0.96 6.57 -1.46
N PRO A 223 -0.19 6.66 -2.14
CA PRO A 223 -1.36 7.41 -1.65
C PRO A 223 -1.80 7.00 -0.25
N ALA A 224 -1.68 5.73 0.10
CA ALA A 224 -2.06 5.19 1.41
C ALA A 224 -1.34 5.86 2.59
N GLY A 225 -0.12 6.36 2.38
CA GLY A 225 0.65 7.08 3.41
C GLY A 225 0.21 8.53 3.65
N LEU A 226 -0.54 9.14 2.73
CA LEU A 226 -0.76 10.59 2.72
C LEU A 226 -1.59 11.10 3.90
N LYS A 227 -2.65 10.40 4.28
CA LYS A 227 -3.50 10.77 5.43
C LYS A 227 -2.71 10.74 6.74
N SER A 228 -1.86 9.74 6.89
CA SER A 228 -0.97 9.59 8.03
C SER A 228 0.12 10.66 8.06
N ALA A 229 0.73 10.99 6.93
CA ALA A 229 1.69 12.09 6.83
C ALA A 229 1.08 13.44 7.26
N LYS A 230 -0.15 13.72 6.81
CA LYS A 230 -0.91 14.92 7.23
C LYS A 230 -1.23 14.92 8.72
N TYR A 231 -1.60 13.76 9.28
CA TYR A 231 -1.83 13.62 10.71
C TYR A 231 -0.55 13.92 11.51
N LEU A 232 0.60 13.35 11.12
CA LEU A 232 1.89 13.59 11.76
C LEU A 232 2.33 15.05 11.64
N LYS A 233 2.15 15.69 10.47
CA LYS A 233 2.43 17.10 10.27
C LYS A 233 1.57 17.98 11.18
N ARG A 234 0.26 17.73 11.23
CA ARG A 234 -0.67 18.53 12.05
C ARG A 234 -0.42 18.38 13.55
N LYS A 235 -0.15 17.14 14.02
CA LYS A 235 -0.08 16.84 15.44
C LYS A 235 1.31 17.04 16.04
N TYR A 236 2.35 16.69 15.28
CA TYR A 236 3.74 16.67 15.76
C TYR A 236 4.67 17.60 14.98
N ASN A 237 4.11 18.37 14.02
CA ASN A 237 4.86 19.27 13.14
C ASN A 237 6.02 18.57 12.39
N ILE A 238 5.82 17.30 11.98
CA ILE A 238 6.76 16.55 11.15
C ILE A 238 6.45 16.82 9.69
N PRO A 239 7.36 17.44 8.92
CA PRO A 239 7.15 17.68 7.50
C PRO A 239 7.11 16.37 6.70
N TYR A 240 6.53 16.43 5.50
CA TYR A 240 6.59 15.31 4.57
C TYR A 240 6.81 15.78 3.15
N LYS A 241 7.43 14.91 2.36
CA LYS A 241 7.54 15.02 0.90
C LYS A 241 6.94 13.80 0.23
N LEU A 242 6.51 13.95 -1.02
CA LEU A 242 6.09 12.84 -1.87
C LEU A 242 7.22 12.51 -2.85
N GLY A 243 7.39 11.25 -3.19
CA GLY A 243 8.35 10.81 -4.18
C GLY A 243 8.45 9.29 -4.21
N TYR A 244 8.88 8.74 -5.32
CA TYR A 244 9.02 7.31 -5.50
C TYR A 244 10.45 6.95 -5.95
N PRO A 245 11.37 6.69 -5.02
CA PRO A 245 12.80 6.50 -5.34
C PRO A 245 13.16 5.12 -5.85
N LEU A 246 12.18 4.23 -6.07
CA LEU A 246 12.39 2.82 -6.45
C LEU A 246 12.07 2.54 -7.93
N LEU A 247 11.84 3.57 -8.76
CA LEU A 247 11.52 3.34 -10.15
C LEU A 247 12.73 2.74 -10.89
N GLU A 248 12.50 1.64 -11.62
CA GLU A 248 13.53 0.92 -12.36
C GLU A 248 14.19 1.80 -13.44
N LYS A 249 15.51 1.76 -13.53
CA LYS A 249 16.25 2.48 -14.58
C LYS A 249 15.76 2.13 -15.98
N ARG A 250 15.40 0.87 -16.22
CA ARG A 250 14.84 0.40 -17.49
C ARG A 250 13.64 1.25 -17.95
N ILE A 251 12.76 1.62 -17.03
CA ILE A 251 11.57 2.43 -17.35
C ILE A 251 11.99 3.82 -17.84
N TYR A 252 12.97 4.43 -17.21
CA TYR A 252 13.51 5.72 -17.65
C TYR A 252 14.15 5.61 -19.04
N ASP A 253 14.96 4.58 -19.28
CA ASP A 253 15.62 4.36 -20.56
C ASP A 253 14.59 4.13 -21.69
N GLU A 254 13.53 3.33 -21.47
CA GLU A 254 12.47 3.10 -22.44
C GLU A 254 11.62 4.36 -22.70
N ILE A 255 11.40 5.20 -21.69
CA ILE A 255 10.74 6.51 -21.84
C ILE A 255 11.60 7.42 -22.70
N ASP A 256 12.89 7.55 -22.42
CA ASP A 256 13.82 8.39 -23.19
C ASP A 256 13.86 7.95 -24.66
N ASP A 257 13.88 6.63 -24.93
CA ASP A 257 13.83 6.12 -26.31
C ASP A 257 12.50 6.45 -27.01
N PHE A 258 11.38 6.31 -26.32
CA PHE A 258 10.07 6.69 -26.89
C PHE A 258 9.98 8.19 -27.21
N LEU A 259 10.48 9.05 -26.31
CA LEU A 259 10.40 10.51 -26.47
C LEU A 259 11.17 11.03 -27.68
N LYS A 260 12.20 10.35 -28.18
CA LYS A 260 12.95 10.72 -29.39
C LYS A 260 12.06 10.84 -30.64
N GLY A 261 10.99 10.04 -30.70
CA GLY A 261 10.04 10.03 -31.84
C GLY A 261 8.64 10.54 -31.48
N TYR A 262 8.44 11.02 -30.27
CA TYR A 262 7.12 11.44 -29.81
C TYR A 262 6.78 12.84 -30.28
N GLU A 263 5.70 13.00 -31.05
CA GLU A 263 5.27 14.29 -31.61
C GLU A 263 3.84 14.66 -31.18
N LYS A 264 2.98 13.71 -30.88
CA LYS A 264 1.56 13.94 -30.58
C LYS A 264 0.90 12.75 -29.88
N GLY A 265 -0.36 12.97 -29.47
CA GLY A 265 -1.18 11.98 -28.77
C GLY A 265 -0.91 11.97 -27.29
N LYS A 266 -1.70 11.22 -26.53
CA LYS A 266 -1.59 11.16 -25.08
C LYS A 266 -0.59 10.10 -24.62
N ILE A 267 0.10 10.38 -23.53
CA ILE A 267 0.83 9.40 -22.72
C ILE A 267 -0.02 9.08 -21.50
N LEU A 268 -0.48 7.83 -21.39
CA LEU A 268 -1.30 7.38 -20.29
C LEU A 268 -0.47 6.54 -19.31
N ILE A 269 -0.31 7.02 -18.08
CA ILE A 269 0.43 6.33 -17.02
C ILE A 269 -0.59 5.74 -16.04
N ILE A 270 -0.58 4.42 -15.83
CA ILE A 270 -1.54 3.74 -14.95
C ILE A 270 -0.79 2.99 -13.85
N HIS A 271 -0.80 3.57 -12.66
CA HIS A 271 -0.21 3.00 -11.45
C HIS A 271 -0.84 3.63 -10.20
N GLN A 272 -0.32 3.35 -8.99
CA GLN A 272 -0.63 4.17 -7.83
C GLN A 272 -0.14 5.61 -8.06
N GLN A 273 -0.86 6.58 -7.51
CA GLN A 273 -0.75 7.98 -7.94
C GLN A 273 0.64 8.61 -7.70
N VAL A 274 1.35 8.24 -6.62
CA VAL A 274 2.66 8.85 -6.32
C VAL A 274 3.71 8.40 -7.33
N LEU A 275 3.79 7.10 -7.63
CA LEU A 275 4.68 6.58 -8.68
C LEU A 275 4.32 7.16 -10.05
N ALA A 276 3.02 7.17 -10.39
CA ALA A 276 2.58 7.69 -11.67
C ALA A 276 2.93 9.18 -11.85
N ASN A 277 2.83 9.98 -10.78
CA ASN A 277 3.25 11.37 -10.78
C ASN A 277 4.78 11.53 -10.91
N GLU A 278 5.56 10.63 -10.29
CA GLU A 278 7.02 10.62 -10.46
C GLU A 278 7.40 10.43 -11.93
N VAL A 279 6.80 9.42 -12.59
CA VAL A 279 6.98 9.18 -14.03
C VAL A 279 6.53 10.38 -14.86
N ARG A 280 5.38 10.97 -14.56
CA ARG A 280 4.87 12.17 -15.23
C ARG A 280 5.86 13.33 -15.12
N ASN A 281 6.36 13.60 -13.91
CA ASN A 281 7.33 14.66 -13.66
C ASN A 281 8.64 14.43 -14.44
N TYR A 282 9.10 13.18 -14.49
CA TYR A 282 10.27 12.83 -15.30
C TYR A 282 10.05 13.16 -16.78
N ILE A 283 8.93 12.72 -17.36
CA ILE A 283 8.62 13.00 -18.78
C ILE A 283 8.49 14.51 -19.02
N LYS A 284 7.80 15.25 -18.15
CA LYS A 284 7.67 16.72 -18.26
C LYS A 284 9.02 17.42 -18.25
N ASN A 285 9.91 17.03 -17.35
CA ASN A 285 11.26 17.62 -17.27
C ASN A 285 12.06 17.35 -18.55
N LYS A 286 12.00 16.13 -19.11
CA LYS A 286 12.66 15.80 -20.39
C LYS A 286 12.11 16.64 -21.54
N LEU A 287 10.80 16.76 -21.66
CA LEU A 287 10.17 17.59 -22.69
C LEU A 287 10.56 19.08 -22.56
N LEU A 288 10.68 19.58 -21.33
CA LEU A 288 11.14 20.95 -21.06
C LEU A 288 12.60 21.15 -21.47
N GLU A 289 13.50 20.22 -21.12
CA GLU A 289 14.91 20.25 -21.54
C GLU A 289 15.05 20.29 -23.07
N GLU A 290 14.17 19.58 -23.80
CA GLU A 290 14.11 19.52 -25.26
C GLU A 290 13.31 20.69 -25.88
N LYS A 291 12.80 21.66 -25.11
CA LYS A 291 11.94 22.77 -25.55
C LYS A 291 10.63 22.28 -26.22
N ARG A 292 10.07 21.20 -25.72
CA ARG A 292 8.83 20.54 -26.18
C ARG A 292 7.76 20.53 -25.11
N ASP A 293 7.81 21.47 -24.18
CA ASP A 293 6.91 21.64 -23.04
C ASP A 293 5.43 21.75 -23.43
N PHE A 294 5.12 22.18 -24.66
CA PHE A 294 3.76 22.19 -25.22
C PHE A 294 3.11 20.78 -25.30
N LEU A 295 3.90 19.71 -25.20
CA LEU A 295 3.41 18.33 -25.14
C LEU A 295 3.09 17.86 -23.70
N ALA A 296 3.47 18.63 -22.69
CA ALA A 296 3.33 18.24 -21.29
C ALA A 296 1.86 18.02 -20.84
N ASP A 297 0.92 18.77 -21.44
CA ASP A 297 -0.52 18.65 -21.16
C ASP A 297 -1.13 17.34 -21.71
N ASN A 298 -0.40 16.63 -22.56
CA ASN A 298 -0.83 15.35 -23.11
C ASN A 298 -0.52 14.16 -22.17
N ILE A 299 0.08 14.38 -21.00
CA ILE A 299 0.43 13.33 -20.05
C ILE A 299 -0.70 13.19 -19.03
N VAL A 300 -1.32 12.03 -18.99
CA VAL A 300 -2.48 11.72 -18.14
C VAL A 300 -2.14 10.59 -17.19
N VAL A 301 -2.45 10.78 -15.92
CA VAL A 301 -2.38 9.71 -14.91
C VAL A 301 -3.75 9.07 -14.74
N GLY A 302 -3.80 7.77 -14.87
CA GLY A 302 -4.96 6.94 -14.58
C GLY A 302 -4.68 5.99 -13.41
N THR A 303 -5.68 5.72 -12.61
CA THR A 303 -5.57 4.71 -11.53
C THR A 303 -6.89 4.00 -11.32
N PHE A 304 -6.84 2.78 -10.78
CA PHE A 304 -8.01 2.06 -10.25
C PHE A 304 -8.14 2.21 -8.74
N PHE A 305 -7.15 2.82 -8.09
CA PHE A 305 -6.94 2.96 -6.66
C PHE A 305 -7.22 4.39 -6.19
N GLN A 306 -6.72 4.79 -5.02
CA GLN A 306 -6.90 6.15 -4.52
C GLN A 306 -6.36 7.20 -5.50
N LEU A 307 -7.17 8.23 -5.74
CA LEU A 307 -6.79 9.41 -6.52
C LEU A 307 -7.06 10.67 -5.69
N HIS A 308 -6.03 11.13 -4.99
CA HIS A 308 -6.11 12.33 -4.16
C HIS A 308 -6.17 13.60 -5.00
N LYS A 309 -7.15 14.46 -4.70
CA LYS A 309 -7.40 15.71 -5.46
C LYS A 309 -6.19 16.66 -5.46
N GLU A 310 -5.44 16.70 -4.38
CA GLU A 310 -4.27 17.58 -4.23
C GLU A 310 -3.04 17.13 -5.01
N LEU A 311 -3.02 15.89 -5.49
CA LEU A 311 -1.96 15.31 -6.33
C LEU A 311 -2.41 15.14 -7.78
N LYS A 312 -3.66 15.50 -8.06
CA LYS A 312 -4.29 15.32 -9.36
C LYS A 312 -4.04 16.54 -10.24
N GLU A 313 -3.68 16.30 -11.49
CA GLU A 313 -3.72 17.33 -12.55
C GLU A 313 -5.00 17.21 -13.39
N GLU A 314 -5.23 18.21 -14.23
CA GLU A 314 -6.35 18.21 -15.15
C GLU A 314 -6.24 17.04 -16.14
N GLY A 315 -7.34 16.34 -16.35
CA GLY A 315 -7.36 15.14 -17.20
C GLY A 315 -7.08 13.82 -16.48
N ASP A 316 -6.53 13.82 -15.25
CA ASP A 316 -6.28 12.58 -14.49
C ASP A 316 -7.59 11.83 -14.16
N ILE A 317 -7.54 10.49 -14.16
CA ILE A 317 -8.73 9.65 -14.16
C ILE A 317 -8.67 8.56 -13.09
N LEU A 318 -9.78 8.42 -12.35
CA LEU A 318 -10.05 7.24 -11.54
C LEU A 318 -10.95 6.28 -12.33
N PHE A 319 -10.40 5.16 -12.79
CA PHE A 319 -11.15 4.12 -13.48
C PHE A 319 -11.96 3.27 -12.49
N LYS A 320 -13.27 3.20 -12.68
CA LYS A 320 -14.17 2.41 -11.84
C LYS A 320 -14.16 0.91 -12.20
N GLY A 321 -13.51 0.54 -13.29
CA GLY A 321 -13.37 -0.83 -13.75
C GLY A 321 -12.81 -0.93 -15.17
N GLU A 322 -12.62 -2.16 -15.64
CA GLU A 322 -11.97 -2.45 -16.93
C GLU A 322 -12.76 -1.94 -18.14
N ASP A 323 -14.09 -1.83 -18.05
CA ASP A 323 -14.91 -1.31 -19.15
C ASP A 323 -14.63 0.18 -19.38
N GLU A 324 -14.57 0.98 -18.29
CA GLU A 324 -14.30 2.42 -18.39
C GLU A 324 -12.87 2.68 -18.90
N PHE A 325 -11.90 1.89 -18.42
CA PHE A 325 -10.53 1.94 -18.91
C PHE A 325 -10.46 1.63 -20.41
N ARG A 326 -11.11 0.55 -20.88
CA ARG A 326 -11.16 0.19 -22.29
C ARG A 326 -11.80 1.29 -23.13
N GLU A 327 -12.99 1.79 -22.72
CA GLU A 327 -13.67 2.88 -23.41
C GLU A 327 -12.82 4.14 -23.53
N TYR A 328 -12.03 4.45 -22.52
CA TYR A 328 -11.10 5.58 -22.54
C TYR A 328 -10.00 5.36 -23.59
N VAL A 329 -9.36 4.18 -23.57
CA VAL A 329 -8.29 3.84 -24.53
C VAL A 329 -8.79 3.82 -25.96
N ASP A 330 -10.04 3.36 -26.18
CA ASP A 330 -10.65 3.30 -27.53
C ASP A 330 -11.03 4.69 -28.08
N LYS A 331 -11.35 5.64 -27.20
CA LYS A 331 -11.79 7.01 -27.60
C LYS A 331 -10.64 7.99 -27.78
N GLU A 332 -9.59 7.85 -26.98
CA GLU A 332 -8.50 8.82 -26.94
C GLU A 332 -7.36 8.44 -27.89
N ASP A 333 -6.69 9.45 -28.44
CA ASP A 333 -5.47 9.21 -29.24
C ASP A 333 -4.27 8.99 -28.31
N ILE A 334 -4.13 7.76 -27.78
CA ILE A 334 -3.05 7.40 -26.88
C ILE A 334 -1.87 6.87 -27.69
N SER A 335 -0.71 7.49 -27.55
CA SER A 335 0.53 7.11 -28.21
C SER A 335 1.40 6.18 -27.38
N LEU A 336 1.34 6.28 -26.05
CA LEU A 336 2.06 5.43 -25.12
C LEU A 336 1.18 5.10 -23.91
N ILE A 337 1.23 3.84 -23.47
CA ILE A 337 0.71 3.41 -22.17
C ILE A 337 1.90 2.92 -21.33
N ILE A 338 2.02 3.44 -20.10
CA ILE A 338 2.97 2.96 -19.08
C ILE A 338 2.14 2.33 -17.96
N ALA A 339 2.20 1.01 -17.82
CA ALA A 339 1.29 0.29 -16.92
C ALA A 339 1.75 -1.15 -16.67
N ASP A 340 1.10 -1.83 -15.71
CA ASP A 340 1.23 -3.27 -15.57
C ASP A 340 0.72 -4.00 -16.83
N LYS A 341 1.49 -4.98 -17.28
CA LYS A 341 1.23 -5.74 -18.52
C LYS A 341 -0.14 -6.45 -18.51
N LEU A 342 -0.68 -6.78 -17.34
CA LEU A 342 -2.01 -7.39 -17.23
C LEU A 342 -3.09 -6.47 -17.82
N LEU A 343 -2.89 -5.15 -17.76
CA LEU A 343 -3.83 -4.16 -18.30
C LEU A 343 -3.93 -4.15 -19.84
N LEU A 344 -3.07 -4.86 -20.57
CA LEU A 344 -3.25 -5.10 -22.00
C LEU A 344 -4.42 -6.06 -22.32
N ARG A 345 -4.84 -6.89 -21.34
CA ARG A 345 -5.92 -7.87 -21.59
C ARG A 345 -7.27 -7.24 -22.00
N PRO A 346 -7.78 -6.19 -21.34
CA PRO A 346 -9.02 -5.55 -21.75
C PRO A 346 -8.90 -4.72 -23.04
N ILE A 347 -7.68 -4.29 -23.42
CA ILE A 347 -7.42 -3.42 -24.58
C ILE A 347 -6.68 -4.15 -25.70
N ARG A 348 -7.07 -5.37 -26.04
CA ARG A 348 -6.39 -6.23 -27.04
C ARG A 348 -6.21 -5.60 -28.43
N GLY A 349 -6.98 -4.57 -28.75
CA GLY A 349 -6.86 -3.80 -29.99
C GLY A 349 -5.74 -2.77 -30.01
N TYR A 350 -5.17 -2.42 -28.84
CA TYR A 350 -4.10 -1.45 -28.73
C TYR A 350 -2.81 -1.98 -29.35
N LYS A 351 -2.22 -1.22 -30.29
CA LYS A 351 -1.04 -1.63 -31.10
C LYS A 351 0.11 -0.64 -31.03
N LYS A 352 -0.05 0.48 -30.26
CA LYS A 352 0.97 1.50 -30.12
C LYS A 352 1.95 1.15 -28.99
N ALA A 353 2.81 2.08 -28.60
CA ALA A 353 3.86 1.84 -27.62
C ALA A 353 3.32 1.50 -26.22
N PHE A 354 3.96 0.55 -25.57
CA PHE A 354 3.66 0.14 -24.20
C PHE A 354 4.95 -0.09 -23.42
N ILE A 355 5.08 0.52 -22.25
CA ILE A 355 6.17 0.31 -21.30
C ILE A 355 5.61 -0.41 -20.10
N GLU A 356 6.19 -1.57 -19.76
CA GLU A 356 5.76 -2.33 -18.59
C GLU A 356 6.26 -1.66 -17.30
N CYS A 357 5.32 -1.24 -16.47
CA CYS A 357 5.55 -0.79 -15.10
C CYS A 357 4.74 -1.70 -14.18
N THR A 358 5.40 -2.68 -13.59
CA THR A 358 4.75 -3.74 -12.81
C THR A 358 4.07 -3.17 -11.57
N HIS A 359 2.81 -3.60 -11.33
CA HIS A 359 2.07 -3.26 -10.12
C HIS A 359 1.53 -4.53 -9.47
N PHE A 360 2.17 -4.97 -8.40
CA PHE A 360 1.87 -6.24 -7.75
C PHE A 360 0.38 -6.36 -7.37
N ALA A 361 -0.22 -5.30 -6.84
CA ALA A 361 -1.64 -5.28 -6.47
C ALA A 361 -2.61 -5.55 -7.64
N ILE A 362 -2.15 -5.37 -8.90
CA ILE A 362 -2.91 -5.66 -10.12
C ILE A 362 -2.63 -7.10 -10.61
N SER A 363 -1.36 -7.48 -10.71
CA SER A 363 -0.96 -8.70 -11.42
C SER A 363 -0.50 -9.85 -10.54
N GLY A 364 -0.21 -9.58 -9.26
CA GLY A 364 0.44 -10.54 -8.37
C GLY A 364 1.85 -10.92 -8.80
N LYS A 365 2.51 -10.04 -9.59
CA LYS A 365 3.89 -10.26 -10.05
C LYS A 365 4.84 -9.32 -9.33
N LEU A 366 5.96 -9.88 -8.92
CA LEU A 366 7.11 -9.11 -8.44
C LEU A 366 7.98 -8.69 -9.62
N VAL A 367 8.67 -7.58 -9.46
CA VAL A 367 9.79 -7.20 -10.31
C VAL A 367 10.93 -8.18 -10.02
N ASN A 368 11.50 -8.78 -11.05
CA ASN A 368 12.62 -9.71 -10.88
C ASN A 368 13.89 -8.90 -10.53
N ASP A 369 14.51 -9.23 -9.40
CA ASP A 369 15.78 -8.64 -8.92
C ASP A 369 16.99 -8.98 -9.82
N SER A 370 16.79 -9.53 -11.02
CA SER A 370 17.85 -10.00 -11.90
C SER A 370 18.65 -8.89 -12.59
N ASN A 371 18.45 -7.62 -12.22
CA ASN A 371 19.18 -6.47 -12.78
C ASN A 371 19.52 -5.37 -11.75
N SER A 372 19.76 -5.73 -10.49
CA SER A 372 20.30 -4.79 -9.48
C SER A 372 21.82 -4.86 -9.40
#